data_75cd9f76357ac36f665410fb4c43f3c1
#
_entry.id   75cd9f76357ac36f665410fb4c43f3c1
#
_cell.length_a   1.000
_cell.length_b   1.000
_cell.length_c   1.000
_cell.angle_alpha   90.00
_cell.angle_beta   90.00
_cell.angle_gamma   90.00
#
_symmetry.space_group_name_H-M   'P 1'
#
loop_
_entity.id
_entity.type
_entity.pdbx_description
1 polymer ?
#
loop_
_entity_poly.entity_id
_entity_poly.type
_entity_poly.pdbx_seq_one_letter_code
_entity_poly.pdbx_strand_id
1 'polypeptide(L)'
;LDSAKTNFISTVSHEMKTPISSILMSLQLLGDNRLGQLNEEQKQLVGSIRESSDRLLNITGELLNMTQIETGKLKLMPKITKPIELIDYAVKATQVLAERFCCFVEVEYPEKISKLFVDNEKIAWVITNLLSNAIHYSPENSRVIIGVVRQAHQIEIYVQDFGKGIDPRYHQSIFDRYFRVPGTKVQGSGLGLAISKDFVEAHGGTIRVESEVGKGSRFTISFPIR
;
A
#
# COMPACT_ATOMS: atom_id res chain seq x y z
N LEU A 1 16.27 26.70 -1.10
CA LEU A 1 16.56 25.51 -1.93
C LEU A 1 15.44 24.44 -1.79
N ASP A 2 14.92 24.20 -0.58
CA ASP A 2 13.94 23.15 -0.32
C ASP A 2 12.55 23.41 -0.96
N SER A 3 12.10 24.65 -0.97
CA SER A 3 10.79 24.98 -1.56
C SER A 3 10.78 24.82 -3.10
N ALA A 4 11.88 25.12 -3.77
CA ALA A 4 12.03 24.96 -5.22
C ALA A 4 12.08 23.46 -5.60
N LYS A 5 12.79 22.64 -4.83
CA LYS A 5 12.85 21.18 -4.99
C LYS A 5 11.47 20.55 -4.80
N THR A 6 10.74 21.00 -3.78
CA THR A 6 9.37 20.52 -3.49
C THR A 6 8.40 20.86 -4.61
N ASN A 7 8.40 22.11 -5.05
CA ASN A 7 7.53 22.55 -6.13
C ASN A 7 7.85 21.79 -7.43
N PHE A 8 9.14 21.56 -7.70
CA PHE A 8 9.58 20.79 -8.87
C PHE A 8 9.06 19.35 -8.82
N ILE A 9 9.26 18.62 -7.70
CA ILE A 9 8.79 17.23 -7.57
C ILE A 9 7.26 17.15 -7.65
N SER A 10 6.55 18.07 -6.99
CA SER A 10 5.09 18.13 -7.04
C SER A 10 4.59 18.38 -8.47
N THR A 11 5.20 19.32 -9.20
CA THR A 11 4.85 19.61 -10.59
C THR A 11 5.15 18.41 -11.48
N VAL A 12 6.34 17.83 -11.39
CA VAL A 12 6.73 16.65 -12.17
C VAL A 12 5.78 15.48 -11.91
N SER A 13 5.45 15.21 -10.65
CA SER A 13 4.52 14.12 -10.30
C SER A 13 3.13 14.35 -10.91
N HIS A 14 2.64 15.59 -10.91
CA HIS A 14 1.36 15.93 -11.52
C HIS A 14 1.42 15.79 -13.05
N GLU A 15 2.47 16.33 -13.66
CA GLU A 15 2.69 16.26 -15.11
C GLU A 15 2.93 14.82 -15.61
N MET A 16 3.47 13.93 -14.78
CA MET A 16 3.61 12.51 -15.11
C MET A 16 2.30 11.73 -14.94
N LYS A 17 1.46 12.10 -13.98
CA LYS A 17 0.19 11.40 -13.74
C LYS A 17 -0.74 11.47 -14.95
N THR A 18 -0.82 12.60 -15.60
CA THR A 18 -1.71 12.84 -16.77
C THR A 18 -1.39 11.90 -17.95
N PRO A 19 -0.15 11.84 -18.49
CA PRO A 19 0.16 10.95 -19.59
C PRO A 19 0.05 9.46 -19.21
N ILE A 20 0.42 9.08 -17.97
CA ILE A 20 0.26 7.70 -17.51
C ILE A 20 -1.22 7.31 -17.48
N SER A 21 -2.08 8.18 -16.94
CA SER A 21 -3.54 7.94 -16.94
C SER A 21 -4.11 7.82 -18.35
N SER A 22 -3.60 8.59 -19.31
CA SER A 22 -3.98 8.48 -20.72
C SER A 22 -3.56 7.13 -21.33
N ILE A 23 -2.35 6.64 -21.01
CA ILE A 23 -1.88 5.31 -21.41
C ILE A 23 -2.80 4.23 -20.86
N LEU A 24 -3.13 4.28 -19.55
CA LEU A 24 -4.02 3.31 -18.92
C LEU A 24 -5.42 3.31 -19.54
N MET A 25 -5.96 4.49 -19.85
CA MET A 25 -7.25 4.60 -20.55
C MET A 25 -7.19 3.98 -21.94
N SER A 26 -6.11 4.23 -22.70
CA SER A 26 -5.92 3.63 -24.02
C SER A 26 -5.82 2.11 -23.97
N LEU A 27 -5.12 1.58 -22.96
CA LEU A 27 -5.03 0.13 -22.72
C LEU A 27 -6.37 -0.47 -22.33
N GLN A 28 -7.20 0.26 -21.59
CA GLN A 28 -8.55 -0.17 -21.26
C GLN A 28 -9.43 -0.27 -22.51
N LEU A 29 -9.34 0.71 -23.40
CA LEU A 29 -10.06 0.69 -24.68
C LEU A 29 -9.58 -0.44 -25.60
N LEU A 30 -8.27 -0.69 -25.67
CA LEU A 30 -7.72 -1.81 -26.44
C LEU A 30 -8.19 -3.18 -25.91
N GLY A 31 -8.44 -3.29 -24.62
CA GLY A 31 -9.00 -4.51 -24.02
C GLY A 31 -10.52 -4.65 -24.19
N ASP A 32 -11.20 -3.64 -24.73
CA ASP A 32 -12.64 -3.68 -24.99
C ASP A 32 -12.91 -4.43 -26.31
N ASN A 33 -13.69 -5.51 -26.24
CA ASN A 33 -14.07 -6.35 -27.38
C ASN A 33 -14.74 -5.56 -28.53
N ARG A 34 -15.23 -4.34 -28.26
CA ARG A 34 -15.84 -3.47 -29.28
C ARG A 34 -14.84 -2.94 -30.34
N LEU A 35 -13.56 -2.91 -30.01
CA LEU A 35 -12.50 -2.49 -30.93
C LEU A 35 -11.85 -3.67 -31.69
N GLY A 36 -12.31 -4.89 -31.43
CA GLY A 36 -11.77 -6.11 -31.98
C GLY A 36 -11.16 -7.02 -30.92
N GLN A 37 -10.91 -8.27 -31.27
CA GLN A 37 -10.27 -9.22 -30.34
C GLN A 37 -8.76 -9.17 -30.49
N LEU A 38 -8.07 -9.00 -29.38
CA LEU A 38 -6.62 -9.14 -29.30
C LEU A 38 -6.22 -10.62 -29.37
N ASN A 39 -5.16 -10.93 -30.11
CA ASN A 39 -4.52 -12.25 -30.02
C ASN A 39 -3.75 -12.39 -28.68
N GLU A 40 -3.28 -13.60 -28.38
CA GLU A 40 -2.63 -13.89 -27.08
C GLU A 40 -1.35 -13.08 -26.87
N GLU A 41 -0.53 -12.87 -27.90
CA GLU A 41 0.65 -12.01 -27.80
C GLU A 41 0.28 -10.55 -27.52
N GLN A 42 -0.73 -10.02 -28.20
CA GLN A 42 -1.22 -8.67 -27.97
C GLN A 42 -1.77 -8.49 -26.55
N LYS A 43 -2.51 -9.48 -26.02
CA LYS A 43 -2.99 -9.47 -24.65
C LYS A 43 -1.84 -9.41 -23.64
N GLN A 44 -0.78 -10.21 -23.87
CA GLN A 44 0.41 -10.20 -23.02
C GLN A 44 1.12 -8.82 -23.04
N LEU A 45 1.28 -8.21 -24.23
CA LEU A 45 1.88 -6.88 -24.37
C LEU A 45 1.04 -5.80 -23.68
N VAL A 46 -0.27 -5.79 -23.88
CA VAL A 46 -1.20 -4.87 -23.21
C VAL A 46 -1.12 -5.04 -21.69
N GLY A 47 -1.07 -6.28 -21.21
CA GLY A 47 -0.89 -6.59 -19.78
C GLY A 47 0.41 -6.03 -19.22
N SER A 48 1.54 -6.23 -19.92
CA SER A 48 2.85 -5.74 -19.51
C SER A 48 2.94 -4.20 -19.49
N ILE A 49 2.36 -3.53 -20.49
CA ILE A 49 2.31 -2.06 -20.54
C ILE A 49 1.43 -1.53 -19.39
N ARG A 50 0.30 -2.15 -19.13
CA ARG A 50 -0.58 -1.79 -18.00
C ARG A 50 0.16 -1.88 -16.69
N GLU A 51 0.82 -2.99 -16.43
CA GLU A 51 1.59 -3.21 -15.19
C GLU A 51 2.69 -2.15 -15.01
N SER A 52 3.42 -1.85 -16.08
CA SER A 52 4.47 -0.82 -16.05
C SER A 52 3.89 0.57 -15.78
N SER A 53 2.73 0.89 -16.37
CA SER A 53 2.04 2.17 -16.19
C SER A 53 1.48 2.32 -14.79
N ASP A 54 0.84 1.29 -14.23
CA ASP A 54 0.35 1.28 -12.86
C ASP A 54 1.50 1.46 -11.86
N ARG A 55 2.64 0.81 -12.12
CA ARG A 55 3.84 0.97 -11.30
C ARG A 55 4.37 2.39 -11.34
N LEU A 56 4.47 3.02 -12.51
CA LEU A 56 4.89 4.42 -12.64
C LEU A 56 3.95 5.36 -11.88
N LEU A 57 2.64 5.12 -11.97
CA LEU A 57 1.64 5.91 -11.25
C LEU A 57 1.82 5.80 -9.73
N ASN A 58 2.07 4.60 -9.22
CA ASN A 58 2.32 4.37 -7.80
C ASN A 58 3.60 5.08 -7.33
N ILE A 59 4.72 4.96 -8.08
CA ILE A 59 5.98 5.63 -7.76
C ILE A 59 5.82 7.15 -7.74
N THR A 60 5.09 7.73 -8.70
CA THR A 60 4.83 9.18 -8.72
C THR A 60 4.00 9.63 -7.50
N GLY A 61 3.02 8.83 -7.08
CA GLY A 61 2.24 9.07 -5.88
C GLY A 61 3.09 9.00 -4.59
N GLU A 62 3.97 8.02 -4.49
CA GLU A 62 4.91 7.87 -3.36
C GLU A 62 5.87 9.06 -3.28
N LEU A 63 6.45 9.49 -4.40
CA LEU A 63 7.33 10.65 -4.45
C LEU A 63 6.62 11.94 -4.01
N LEU A 64 5.36 12.12 -4.43
CA LEU A 64 4.55 13.27 -4.01
C LEU A 64 4.29 13.24 -2.50
N ASN A 65 3.85 12.10 -1.97
CA ASN A 65 3.59 11.93 -0.53
C ASN A 65 4.87 12.20 0.28
N MET A 66 6.00 11.60 -0.11
CA MET A 66 7.29 11.81 0.52
C MET A 66 7.68 13.29 0.54
N THR A 67 7.49 14.00 -0.58
CA THR A 67 7.81 15.42 -0.68
C THR A 67 6.95 16.27 0.25
N GLN A 68 5.65 15.95 0.39
CA GLN A 68 4.75 16.65 1.32
C GLN A 68 5.17 16.43 2.78
N ILE A 69 5.63 15.22 3.12
CA ILE A 69 6.13 14.89 4.46
C ILE A 69 7.43 15.67 4.75
N GLU A 70 8.44 15.58 3.88
CA GLU A 70 9.74 16.23 4.06
C GLU A 70 9.65 17.75 4.25
N THR A 71 8.69 18.37 3.57
CA THR A 71 8.53 19.82 3.61
C THR A 71 7.55 20.31 4.66
N GLY A 72 7.04 19.42 5.50
CA GLY A 72 6.03 19.75 6.51
C GLY A 72 4.72 20.26 5.93
N LYS A 73 4.48 20.02 4.63
CA LYS A 73 3.25 20.44 3.93
C LYS A 73 2.15 19.37 3.96
N LEU A 74 2.37 18.27 4.68
CA LEU A 74 1.36 17.25 4.86
C LEU A 74 0.17 17.83 5.62
N LYS A 75 -0.95 18.01 4.92
CA LYS A 75 -2.21 18.41 5.52
C LYS A 75 -3.06 17.17 5.73
N LEU A 76 -3.40 16.89 6.98
CA LEU A 76 -4.32 15.83 7.33
C LEU A 76 -5.75 16.39 7.39
N MET A 77 -6.71 15.60 6.93
CA MET A 77 -8.14 15.87 7.02
C MET A 77 -8.83 14.75 7.82
N PRO A 78 -8.57 14.67 9.15
CA PRO A 78 -9.08 13.57 9.95
C PRO A 78 -10.59 13.70 10.15
N LYS A 79 -11.26 12.55 10.09
CA LYS A 79 -12.69 12.41 10.35
C LYS A 79 -13.00 11.14 11.12
N ILE A 80 -14.17 11.11 11.75
CA ILE A 80 -14.63 9.91 12.46
C ILE A 80 -14.93 8.81 11.44
N THR A 81 -14.24 7.68 11.54
CA THR A 81 -14.26 6.60 10.57
C THR A 81 -14.38 5.25 11.26
N LYS A 82 -15.09 4.32 10.67
CA LYS A 82 -15.10 2.93 11.11
C LYS A 82 -13.91 2.20 10.49
N PRO A 83 -13.06 1.51 11.28
CA PRO A 83 -11.92 0.76 10.75
C PRO A 83 -12.28 -0.20 9.63
N ILE A 84 -13.45 -0.83 9.70
CA ILE A 84 -13.91 -1.78 8.69
C ILE A 84 -14.07 -1.15 7.30
N GLU A 85 -14.47 0.13 7.22
CA GLU A 85 -14.61 0.83 5.94
C GLU A 85 -13.25 1.00 5.23
N LEU A 86 -12.18 1.20 6.01
CA LEU A 86 -10.81 1.29 5.51
C LEU A 86 -10.28 -0.08 5.06
N ILE A 87 -10.59 -1.12 5.83
CA ILE A 87 -10.24 -2.51 5.53
C ILE A 87 -10.94 -2.97 4.24
N ASP A 88 -12.25 -2.76 4.14
CA ASP A 88 -13.05 -3.11 2.96
C ASP A 88 -12.54 -2.41 1.69
N TYR A 89 -12.16 -1.14 1.83
CA TYR A 89 -11.53 -0.41 0.72
C TYR A 89 -10.22 -1.07 0.28
N ALA A 90 -9.32 -1.37 1.22
CA ALA A 90 -8.02 -1.96 0.92
C ALA A 90 -8.16 -3.37 0.31
N VAL A 91 -9.08 -4.19 0.82
CA VAL A 91 -9.38 -5.53 0.28
C VAL A 91 -9.87 -5.43 -1.16
N LYS A 92 -10.81 -4.53 -1.45
CA LYS A 92 -11.30 -4.29 -2.82
C LYS A 92 -10.19 -3.78 -3.74
N ALA A 93 -9.38 -2.85 -3.27
CA ALA A 93 -8.27 -2.29 -4.05
C ALA A 93 -7.18 -3.31 -4.40
N THR A 94 -7.02 -4.35 -3.58
CA THR A 94 -6.02 -5.41 -3.79
C THR A 94 -6.58 -6.71 -4.34
N GLN A 95 -7.88 -6.78 -4.64
CA GLN A 95 -8.54 -8.01 -5.10
C GLN A 95 -7.88 -8.60 -6.36
N VAL A 96 -7.69 -7.80 -7.40
CA VAL A 96 -7.07 -8.25 -8.66
C VAL A 96 -5.64 -8.73 -8.41
N LEU A 97 -4.91 -8.07 -7.50
CA LEU A 97 -3.56 -8.47 -7.11
C LEU A 97 -3.59 -9.83 -6.41
N ALA A 98 -4.50 -10.03 -5.45
CA ALA A 98 -4.67 -11.28 -4.73
C ALA A 98 -5.03 -12.44 -5.67
N GLU A 99 -5.95 -12.23 -6.60
CA GLU A 99 -6.32 -13.20 -7.62
C GLU A 99 -5.12 -13.60 -8.50
N ARG A 100 -4.32 -12.61 -8.94
CA ARG A 100 -3.12 -12.83 -9.76
C ARG A 100 -2.05 -13.67 -9.03
N PHE A 101 -1.88 -13.46 -7.73
CA PHE A 101 -0.92 -14.20 -6.90
C PHE A 101 -1.54 -15.45 -6.25
N CYS A 102 -2.77 -15.82 -6.64
CA CYS A 102 -3.52 -16.95 -6.04
C CYS A 102 -3.51 -16.88 -4.51
N CYS A 103 -3.70 -15.69 -3.95
CA CYS A 103 -3.64 -15.44 -2.52
C CYS A 103 -5.06 -15.17 -1.97
N PHE A 104 -5.40 -15.79 -0.84
CA PHE A 104 -6.70 -15.61 -0.19
C PHE A 104 -6.60 -14.56 0.90
N VAL A 105 -7.41 -13.50 0.82
CA VAL A 105 -7.48 -12.46 1.86
C VAL A 105 -8.61 -12.79 2.82
N GLU A 106 -8.26 -13.08 4.08
CA GLU A 106 -9.19 -13.32 5.18
C GLU A 106 -9.32 -12.06 6.03
N VAL A 107 -10.56 -11.66 6.35
CA VAL A 107 -10.83 -10.46 7.17
C VAL A 107 -11.32 -10.88 8.55
N GLU A 108 -10.65 -10.40 9.59
CA GLU A 108 -10.98 -10.67 10.99
C GLU A 108 -11.34 -9.39 11.73
N TYR A 109 -12.51 -9.32 12.34
CA TYR A 109 -12.91 -8.19 13.18
C TYR A 109 -13.92 -8.61 14.27
N PRO A 110 -13.89 -7.95 15.43
CA PRO A 110 -14.85 -8.21 16.50
C PRO A 110 -16.22 -7.60 16.17
N GLU A 111 -17.29 -8.10 16.81
CA GLU A 111 -18.67 -7.60 16.62
C GLU A 111 -18.83 -6.10 16.85
N LYS A 112 -18.05 -5.54 17.80
CA LYS A 112 -18.07 -4.12 18.15
C LYS A 112 -16.69 -3.51 18.02
N ILE A 113 -16.54 -2.54 17.14
CA ILE A 113 -15.30 -1.80 16.89
C ILE A 113 -15.54 -0.32 17.16
N SER A 114 -14.65 0.28 17.95
CA SER A 114 -14.65 1.73 18.16
C SER A 114 -14.28 2.46 16.87
N LYS A 115 -14.78 3.68 16.70
CA LYS A 115 -14.41 4.52 15.59
C LYS A 115 -13.03 5.13 15.80
N LEU A 116 -12.34 5.41 14.71
CA LEU A 116 -11.06 6.12 14.65
C LEU A 116 -11.29 7.58 14.23
N PHE A 117 -10.39 8.46 14.64
CA PHE A 117 -10.33 9.84 14.14
C PHE A 117 -9.06 9.98 13.29
N VAL A 118 -9.18 9.74 11.98
CA VAL A 118 -8.07 9.63 11.04
C VAL A 118 -8.44 10.21 9.68
N ASP A 119 -7.41 10.58 8.92
CA ASP A 119 -7.55 10.88 7.49
C ASP A 119 -7.74 9.57 6.72
N ASN A 120 -8.94 9.37 6.17
CA ASN A 120 -9.32 8.12 5.52
C ASN A 120 -8.45 7.80 4.31
N GLU A 121 -8.09 8.80 3.52
CA GLU A 121 -7.29 8.57 2.31
C GLU A 121 -5.88 8.10 2.67
N LYS A 122 -5.27 8.74 3.67
CA LYS A 122 -3.92 8.40 4.12
C LYS A 122 -3.88 7.02 4.78
N ILE A 123 -4.84 6.73 5.67
CA ILE A 123 -4.83 5.44 6.37
C ILE A 123 -5.30 4.29 5.46
N ALA A 124 -6.27 4.52 4.55
CA ALA A 124 -6.61 3.54 3.53
C ALA A 124 -5.41 3.22 2.63
N TRP A 125 -4.61 4.23 2.26
CA TRP A 125 -3.38 4.03 1.51
C TRP A 125 -2.38 3.17 2.29
N VAL A 126 -2.17 3.44 3.59
CA VAL A 126 -1.31 2.64 4.47
C VAL A 126 -1.76 1.18 4.50
N ILE A 127 -3.04 0.93 4.75
CA ILE A 127 -3.58 -0.43 4.82
C ILE A 127 -3.43 -1.15 3.48
N THR A 128 -3.71 -0.47 2.36
CA THR A 128 -3.54 -1.01 1.00
C THR A 128 -2.08 -1.37 0.73
N ASN A 129 -1.14 -0.52 1.14
CA ASN A 129 0.30 -0.79 0.99
C ASN A 129 0.75 -2.02 1.81
N LEU A 130 0.30 -2.12 3.07
CA LEU A 130 0.62 -3.28 3.90
C LEU A 130 0.03 -4.57 3.32
N LEU A 131 -1.23 -4.52 2.86
CA LEU A 131 -1.91 -5.67 2.28
C LEU A 131 -1.29 -6.09 0.94
N SER A 132 -0.96 -5.14 0.08
CA SER A 132 -0.23 -5.39 -1.17
C SER A 132 1.14 -6.03 -0.92
N ASN A 133 1.90 -5.53 0.07
CA ASN A 133 3.16 -6.15 0.46
C ASN A 133 2.95 -7.59 0.93
N ALA A 134 1.99 -7.84 1.82
CA ALA A 134 1.68 -9.17 2.30
C ALA A 134 1.36 -10.14 1.16
N ILE A 135 0.58 -9.73 0.16
CA ILE A 135 0.26 -10.53 -1.02
C ILE A 135 1.52 -10.84 -1.84
N HIS A 136 2.37 -9.83 -2.11
CA HIS A 136 3.58 -10.00 -2.91
C HIS A 136 4.64 -10.91 -2.26
N TYR A 137 4.69 -10.95 -0.92
CA TYR A 137 5.66 -11.77 -0.20
C TYR A 137 5.11 -13.13 0.24
N SER A 138 3.84 -13.38 0.01
CA SER A 138 3.18 -14.65 0.26
C SER A 138 3.50 -15.70 -0.82
N PRO A 139 3.62 -16.98 -0.47
CA PRO A 139 3.63 -18.06 -1.46
C PRO A 139 2.31 -18.11 -2.24
N GLU A 140 2.35 -18.71 -3.42
CA GLU A 140 1.12 -19.04 -4.16
C GLU A 140 0.21 -19.96 -3.34
N ASN A 141 -1.10 -19.80 -3.51
CA ASN A 141 -2.14 -20.55 -2.78
C ASN A 141 -2.08 -20.40 -1.25
N SER A 142 -1.49 -19.33 -0.76
CA SER A 142 -1.46 -18.99 0.66
C SER A 142 -2.58 -18.03 1.04
N ARG A 143 -2.65 -17.73 2.32
CA ARG A 143 -3.57 -16.72 2.85
C ARG A 143 -2.82 -15.52 3.40
N VAL A 144 -3.50 -14.37 3.37
CA VAL A 144 -3.14 -13.16 4.09
C VAL A 144 -4.32 -12.81 4.99
N ILE A 145 -4.05 -12.52 6.25
CA ILE A 145 -5.06 -12.12 7.21
C ILE A 145 -4.96 -10.62 7.42
N ILE A 146 -6.08 -9.92 7.32
CA ILE A 146 -6.20 -8.52 7.74
C ILE A 146 -7.26 -8.43 8.83
N GLY A 147 -6.94 -7.76 9.93
CA GLY A 147 -7.87 -7.69 11.03
C GLY A 147 -7.76 -6.42 11.84
N VAL A 148 -8.74 -6.23 12.72
CA VAL A 148 -8.77 -5.14 13.68
C VAL A 148 -9.06 -5.68 15.07
N VAL A 149 -8.31 -5.16 16.06
CA VAL A 149 -8.44 -5.53 17.46
C VAL A 149 -8.54 -4.26 18.31
N ARG A 150 -9.44 -4.26 19.28
CA ARG A 150 -9.50 -3.23 20.31
C ARG A 150 -8.64 -3.64 21.50
N GLN A 151 -7.66 -2.82 21.81
CA GLN A 151 -6.91 -2.86 23.06
C GLN A 151 -7.49 -1.85 24.06
N ALA A 152 -6.98 -1.83 25.30
CA ALA A 152 -7.52 -0.97 26.35
C ALA A 152 -7.64 0.50 25.94
N HIS A 153 -6.60 1.06 25.32
CA HIS A 153 -6.51 2.49 24.98
C HIS A 153 -6.24 2.76 23.49
N GLN A 154 -6.23 1.72 22.66
CA GLN A 154 -5.92 1.86 21.24
C GLN A 154 -6.69 0.86 20.37
N ILE A 155 -6.83 1.18 19.11
CA ILE A 155 -7.30 0.26 18.07
C ILE A 155 -6.09 -0.13 17.23
N GLU A 156 -5.92 -1.42 17.02
CA GLU A 156 -4.88 -1.99 16.18
C GLU A 156 -5.49 -2.56 14.91
N ILE A 157 -4.92 -2.21 13.77
CA ILE A 157 -5.20 -2.87 12.48
C ILE A 157 -3.93 -3.62 12.11
N TYR A 158 -4.06 -4.88 11.75
CA TYR A 158 -2.92 -5.71 11.40
C TYR A 158 -3.11 -6.41 10.06
N VAL A 159 -2.00 -6.66 9.40
CA VAL A 159 -1.91 -7.50 8.20
C VAL A 159 -0.84 -8.54 8.45
N GLN A 160 -1.19 -9.80 8.28
CA GLN A 160 -0.32 -10.94 8.50
C GLN A 160 -0.19 -11.78 7.23
N ASP A 161 1.04 -12.00 6.80
CA ASP A 161 1.41 -12.95 5.77
C ASP A 161 2.09 -14.20 6.37
N PHE A 162 2.14 -15.25 5.58
CA PHE A 162 2.82 -16.51 5.90
C PHE A 162 3.95 -16.79 4.91
N GLY A 163 4.62 -15.71 4.48
CA GLY A 163 5.72 -15.74 3.54
C GLY A 163 7.05 -16.10 4.17
N LYS A 164 8.12 -15.67 3.51
CA LYS A 164 9.49 -15.98 3.94
C LYS A 164 9.92 -15.31 5.24
N GLY A 165 9.15 -14.34 5.74
CA GLY A 165 9.51 -13.54 6.89
C GLY A 165 10.69 -12.59 6.64
N ILE A 166 11.04 -11.84 7.67
CA ILE A 166 12.07 -10.81 7.66
C ILE A 166 13.08 -11.10 8.77
N ASP A 167 14.36 -11.09 8.44
CA ASP A 167 15.44 -11.25 9.41
C ASP A 167 15.36 -10.12 10.47
N PRO A 168 15.45 -10.43 11.78
CA PRO A 168 15.39 -9.43 12.85
C PRO A 168 16.32 -8.23 12.68
N ARG A 169 17.46 -8.42 12.01
CA ARG A 169 18.41 -7.33 11.69
C ARG A 169 17.80 -6.20 10.86
N TYR A 170 16.73 -6.49 10.11
CA TYR A 170 16.12 -5.54 9.20
C TYR A 170 14.79 -4.96 9.74
N HIS A 171 14.29 -5.41 10.92
CA HIS A 171 12.99 -4.96 11.44
C HIS A 171 12.89 -3.44 11.64
N GLN A 172 13.99 -2.77 11.93
CA GLN A 172 14.03 -1.31 12.00
C GLN A 172 14.23 -0.70 10.62
N SER A 173 15.18 -1.22 9.85
CA SER A 173 15.57 -0.65 8.56
C SER A 173 14.52 -0.77 7.47
N ILE A 174 13.56 -1.71 7.57
CA ILE A 174 12.47 -1.81 6.58
C ILE A 174 11.57 -0.57 6.54
N PHE A 175 11.62 0.30 7.55
CA PHE A 175 10.92 1.58 7.60
C PHE A 175 11.79 2.75 7.14
N ASP A 176 13.07 2.50 6.80
CA ASP A 176 13.94 3.51 6.25
C ASP A 176 13.64 3.73 4.76
N ARG A 177 13.80 4.95 4.31
CA ARG A 177 13.55 5.33 2.91
C ARG A 177 14.52 4.63 1.97
N TYR A 178 13.97 4.13 0.85
CA TYR A 178 14.70 3.38 -0.19
C TYR A 178 15.31 2.06 0.29
N PHE A 179 15.06 1.66 1.54
CA PHE A 179 15.57 0.40 2.04
C PHE A 179 14.78 -0.79 1.46
N ARG A 180 15.49 -1.83 1.13
CA ARG A 180 14.94 -3.12 0.67
C ARG A 180 15.77 -4.25 1.25
N VAL A 181 15.10 -5.27 1.75
CA VAL A 181 15.80 -6.46 2.27
C VAL A 181 16.66 -7.08 1.14
N PRO A 182 17.97 -7.25 1.36
CA PRO A 182 18.85 -7.82 0.35
C PRO A 182 18.36 -9.18 -0.15
N GLY A 183 18.49 -9.42 -1.48
CA GLY A 183 18.05 -10.67 -2.11
C GLY A 183 16.55 -10.78 -2.36
N THR A 184 15.75 -9.74 -2.09
CA THR A 184 14.34 -9.74 -2.49
C THR A 184 14.18 -9.56 -4.01
N LYS A 185 13.35 -10.43 -4.61
CA LYS A 185 12.99 -10.36 -6.04
C LYS A 185 11.76 -9.46 -6.27
N VAL A 186 10.98 -9.17 -5.24
CA VAL A 186 9.80 -8.29 -5.33
C VAL A 186 10.25 -6.89 -5.69
N GLN A 187 9.75 -6.36 -6.78
CA GLN A 187 10.08 -5.01 -7.23
C GLN A 187 9.34 -3.96 -6.40
N GLY A 188 10.00 -2.84 -6.09
CA GLY A 188 9.40 -1.74 -5.32
C GLY A 188 10.37 -0.57 -5.17
N SER A 189 9.85 0.61 -4.83
CA SER A 189 10.60 1.85 -4.62
C SER A 189 11.41 1.85 -3.31
N GLY A 190 10.98 1.06 -2.31
CA GLY A 190 11.48 1.14 -0.94
C GLY A 190 10.93 2.34 -0.15
N LEU A 191 9.88 2.99 -0.63
CA LEU A 191 9.26 4.15 0.02
C LEU A 191 7.97 3.81 0.76
N GLY A 192 7.26 2.76 0.36
CA GLY A 192 5.93 2.47 0.86
C GLY A 192 5.84 2.32 2.38
N LEU A 193 6.73 1.56 3.00
CA LEU A 193 6.74 1.38 4.47
C LEU A 193 7.19 2.65 5.21
N ALA A 194 8.14 3.41 4.67
CA ALA A 194 8.56 4.68 5.24
C ALA A 194 7.41 5.70 5.25
N ILE A 195 6.72 5.86 4.12
CA ILE A 195 5.53 6.73 4.02
C ILE A 195 4.40 6.24 4.93
N SER A 196 4.21 4.91 5.02
CA SER A 196 3.22 4.33 5.94
C SER A 196 3.50 4.70 7.38
N LYS A 197 4.76 4.63 7.81
CA LYS A 197 5.20 5.05 9.14
C LYS A 197 4.92 6.53 9.36
N ASP A 198 5.35 7.38 8.45
CA ASP A 198 5.15 8.83 8.54
C ASP A 198 3.66 9.20 8.65
N PHE A 199 2.79 8.55 7.87
CA PHE A 199 1.34 8.79 7.94
C PHE A 199 0.74 8.33 9.27
N VAL A 200 1.11 7.15 9.76
CA VAL A 200 0.62 6.63 11.04
C VAL A 200 1.08 7.51 12.20
N GLU A 201 2.34 7.91 12.23
CA GLU A 201 2.90 8.79 13.25
C GLU A 201 2.27 10.20 13.22
N ALA A 202 1.97 10.74 12.04
CA ALA A 202 1.26 12.00 11.89
C ALA A 202 -0.16 11.98 12.48
N HIS A 203 -0.75 10.80 12.64
CA HIS A 203 -2.04 10.59 13.33
C HIS A 203 -1.89 10.29 14.83
N GLY A 204 -0.69 10.34 15.38
CA GLY A 204 -0.38 9.98 16.78
C GLY A 204 -0.42 8.46 17.01
N GLY A 205 -0.34 7.67 15.95
CA GLY A 205 -0.28 6.21 16.00
C GLY A 205 1.15 5.67 15.98
N THR A 206 1.27 4.35 15.96
CA THR A 206 2.54 3.64 15.80
C THR A 206 2.39 2.51 14.79
N ILE A 207 3.49 2.18 14.11
CA ILE A 207 3.58 1.00 13.25
C ILE A 207 4.67 0.07 13.76
N ARG A 208 4.41 -1.23 13.79
CA ARG A 208 5.38 -2.24 14.19
C ARG A 208 5.31 -3.46 13.29
N VAL A 209 6.39 -4.24 13.31
CA VAL A 209 6.50 -5.53 12.62
C VAL A 209 6.88 -6.61 13.62
N GLU A 210 6.23 -7.75 13.51
CA GLU A 210 6.58 -9.01 14.15
C GLU A 210 6.82 -10.01 13.03
N SER A 211 8.03 -10.54 12.93
CA SER A 211 8.39 -11.41 11.82
C SER A 211 9.48 -12.39 12.22
N GLU A 212 9.39 -13.60 11.68
CA GLU A 212 10.39 -14.65 11.83
C GLU A 212 10.66 -15.28 10.47
N VAL A 213 11.93 -15.49 10.16
CA VAL A 213 12.35 -16.09 8.89
C VAL A 213 11.70 -17.47 8.75
N GLY A 214 11.01 -17.68 7.63
CA GLY A 214 10.32 -18.93 7.31
C GLY A 214 8.89 -19.02 7.89
N LYS A 215 8.42 -18.05 8.68
CA LYS A 215 7.07 -18.08 9.27
C LYS A 215 6.15 -16.97 8.78
N GLY A 216 6.70 -15.95 8.15
CA GLY A 216 5.96 -14.79 7.66
C GLY A 216 6.11 -13.56 8.53
N SER A 217 5.29 -12.55 8.27
CA SER A 217 5.36 -11.26 8.94
C SER A 217 3.96 -10.75 9.31
N ARG A 218 3.90 -10.06 10.44
CA ARG A 218 2.71 -9.34 10.88
C ARG A 218 3.05 -7.88 11.08
N PHE A 219 2.46 -7.02 10.27
CA PHE A 219 2.53 -5.58 10.41
C PHE A 219 1.30 -5.08 11.16
N THR A 220 1.51 -4.26 12.17
CA THR A 220 0.43 -3.72 13.00
C THR A 220 0.55 -2.20 13.05
N ILE A 221 -0.53 -1.50 12.75
CA ILE A 221 -0.69 -0.07 12.98
C ILE A 221 -1.66 0.15 14.13
N SER A 222 -1.34 1.06 15.04
CA SER A 222 -2.17 1.34 16.21
C SER A 222 -2.49 2.82 16.32
N PHE A 223 -3.71 3.13 16.75
CA PHE A 223 -4.20 4.49 16.95
C PHE A 223 -4.84 4.62 18.33
N PRO A 224 -4.60 5.72 19.05
CA PRO A 224 -5.23 5.96 20.34
C PRO A 224 -6.75 6.11 20.19
N ILE A 225 -7.51 5.55 21.12
CA ILE A 225 -8.96 5.80 21.26
C ILE A 225 -9.12 7.17 21.92
N ARG A 226 -9.84 8.07 21.26
CA ARG A 226 -10.21 9.39 21.79
C ARG A 226 -11.61 9.39 22.38
#